data_720e9ead39fa342c8ea7a6c31ceb897b
#
_entry.id   720e9ead39fa342c8ea7a6c31ceb897b
#
_cell.length_a   1.000
_cell.length_b   1.000
_cell.length_c   1.000
_cell.angle_alpha   90.00
_cell.angle_beta   90.00
_cell.angle_gamma   90.00
#
_symmetry.space_group_name_H-M   'P 1'
#
loop_
_entity.id
_entity.type
_entity.pdbx_description
1 polymer ?
#
loop_
_entity_poly.entity_id
_entity_poly.type
_entity_poly.pdbx_seq_one_letter_code
_entity_poly.pdbx_strand_id
1 'polypeptide(L)'
;MKRLSIISLLLWIGMVAFATGKSKVMWLDCSANFQRFSYPDSIRYYVDKCHEAGITHLVLDIKDNTGEVLYPSKYAAQKKNWKNFDRPDFDFINTFIKAAHAHGMVIFAGMNIFADGQNIVKRGAVFDKHKKWQAINYVPRKGLLPVTEIEGKPTMFLNPALKEVQKYEIDIIKEVVRNYAFDGIMLDR
;
A
#
# COMPACT_ATOMS: atom_id res chain seq x y z
N MET A 1 -26.58 -12.71 -49.09
CA MET A 1 -25.32 -12.77 -48.35
C MET A 1 -24.70 -11.43 -47.98
N LYS A 2 -25.09 -10.27 -48.53
CA LYS A 2 -24.49 -8.94 -48.21
C LYS A 2 -25.06 -8.25 -46.95
N ARG A 3 -26.17 -8.70 -46.39
CA ARG A 3 -26.80 -8.06 -45.21
C ARG A 3 -26.25 -8.55 -43.85
N LEU A 4 -25.65 -9.75 -43.77
CA LEU A 4 -25.05 -10.25 -42.53
C LEU A 4 -23.74 -9.55 -42.16
N SER A 5 -22.96 -9.09 -43.14
CA SER A 5 -21.68 -8.42 -42.93
C SER A 5 -21.79 -7.03 -42.28
N ILE A 6 -22.90 -6.32 -42.51
CA ILE A 6 -23.13 -4.98 -41.93
C ILE A 6 -23.53 -5.06 -40.47
N ILE A 7 -24.29 -6.07 -40.07
CA ILE A 7 -24.71 -6.27 -38.69
C ILE A 7 -23.50 -6.69 -37.81
N SER A 8 -22.61 -7.53 -38.33
CA SER A 8 -21.37 -7.89 -37.64
C SER A 8 -20.42 -6.72 -37.43
N LEU A 9 -20.36 -5.77 -38.38
CA LEU A 9 -19.52 -4.59 -38.28
C LEU A 9 -20.08 -3.59 -37.24
N LEU A 10 -21.39 -3.44 -37.14
CA LEU A 10 -22.06 -2.56 -36.18
C LEU A 10 -21.95 -3.12 -34.73
N LEU A 11 -21.94 -4.44 -34.55
CA LEU A 11 -21.67 -5.09 -33.25
C LEU A 11 -20.22 -4.88 -32.79
N TRP A 12 -19.26 -4.81 -33.72
CA TRP A 12 -17.85 -4.55 -33.38
C TRP A 12 -17.59 -3.08 -33.02
N ILE A 13 -18.30 -2.14 -33.63
CA ILE A 13 -18.17 -0.70 -33.32
C ILE A 13 -18.81 -0.37 -31.96
N GLY A 14 -19.82 -1.11 -31.52
CA GLY A 14 -20.44 -0.96 -30.20
C GLY A 14 -19.54 -1.37 -29.02
N MET A 15 -18.45 -2.13 -29.26
CA MET A 15 -17.54 -2.58 -28.21
C MET A 15 -16.36 -1.64 -27.90
N VAL A 16 -16.20 -0.53 -28.64
CA VAL A 16 -15.04 0.37 -28.50
C VAL A 16 -15.38 1.70 -27.82
N ALA A 17 -16.61 1.87 -27.34
CA ALA A 17 -16.96 3.01 -26.49
C ALA A 17 -16.58 2.75 -25.03
N PHE A 18 -15.32 2.35 -24.76
CA PHE A 18 -14.80 2.43 -23.42
C PHE A 18 -14.57 3.89 -23.06
N ALA A 19 -15.24 4.30 -22.01
CA ALA A 19 -15.19 5.63 -21.44
C ALA A 19 -13.76 6.17 -21.39
N THR A 20 -13.46 7.18 -22.18
CA THR A 20 -12.26 8.02 -22.04
C THR A 20 -12.37 8.94 -20.83
N GLY A 21 -12.99 8.47 -19.75
CA GLY A 21 -13.01 9.16 -18.48
C GLY A 21 -11.60 9.21 -17.90
N LYS A 22 -11.15 10.40 -17.48
CA LYS A 22 -9.88 10.54 -16.77
C LYS A 22 -9.94 9.70 -15.49
N SER A 23 -8.92 8.86 -15.26
CA SER A 23 -8.78 8.13 -14.00
C SER A 23 -8.69 9.11 -12.84
N LYS A 24 -9.51 8.91 -11.82
CA LYS A 24 -9.46 9.64 -10.57
C LYS A 24 -8.95 8.69 -9.49
N VAL A 25 -7.81 9.01 -8.90
CA VAL A 25 -7.14 8.17 -7.92
C VAL A 25 -7.31 8.76 -6.53
N MET A 26 -7.67 7.92 -5.55
CA MET A 26 -7.68 8.26 -4.13
C MET A 26 -6.65 7.41 -3.39
N TRP A 27 -5.74 8.09 -2.69
CA TRP A 27 -4.78 7.45 -1.80
C TRP A 27 -5.38 7.32 -0.40
N LEU A 28 -5.40 6.11 0.13
CA LEU A 28 -5.94 5.79 1.45
C LEU A 28 -4.78 5.53 2.42
N ASP A 29 -4.41 6.54 3.19
CA ASP A 29 -3.45 6.42 4.29
C ASP A 29 -4.09 5.63 5.43
N CYS A 30 -3.73 4.36 5.54
CA CYS A 30 -4.30 3.46 6.54
C CYS A 30 -3.76 3.69 7.94
N SER A 31 -2.60 4.31 8.11
CA SER A 31 -2.08 4.66 9.43
C SER A 31 -2.76 5.90 9.99
N ALA A 32 -2.99 6.93 9.18
CA ALA A 32 -3.75 8.11 9.59
C ALA A 32 -5.21 7.76 9.91
N ASN A 33 -5.78 6.79 9.20
CA ASN A 33 -7.17 6.34 9.35
C ASN A 33 -7.29 4.98 10.06
N PHE A 34 -6.30 4.57 10.85
CA PHE A 34 -6.20 3.23 11.40
C PHE A 34 -7.47 2.78 12.14
N GLN A 35 -7.96 3.58 13.08
CA GLN A 35 -9.19 3.27 13.80
C GLN A 35 -10.43 3.27 12.89
N ARG A 36 -10.52 4.25 11.97
CA ARG A 36 -11.63 4.38 11.03
C ARG A 36 -11.77 3.16 10.12
N PHE A 37 -10.65 2.62 9.63
CA PHE A 37 -10.63 1.43 8.77
C PHE A 37 -10.55 0.10 9.53
N SER A 38 -10.75 0.12 10.85
CA SER A 38 -10.70 -1.10 11.68
C SER A 38 -12.04 -1.84 11.78
N TYR A 39 -13.03 -1.47 10.99
CA TYR A 39 -14.35 -2.10 10.96
C TYR A 39 -14.80 -2.35 9.52
N PRO A 40 -15.26 -3.58 9.17
CA PRO A 40 -15.69 -3.90 7.80
C PRO A 40 -16.76 -2.98 7.23
N ASP A 41 -17.75 -2.60 8.06
CA ASP A 41 -18.83 -1.69 7.62
C ASP A 41 -18.30 -0.28 7.33
N SER A 42 -17.35 0.19 8.13
CA SER A 42 -16.70 1.48 7.91
C SER A 42 -15.89 1.48 6.61
N ILE A 43 -15.17 0.40 6.32
CA ILE A 43 -14.45 0.25 5.05
C ILE A 43 -15.43 0.34 3.88
N ARG A 44 -16.51 -0.44 3.89
CA ARG A 44 -17.54 -0.39 2.85
C ARG A 44 -18.08 1.03 2.67
N TYR A 45 -18.48 1.67 3.76
CA TYR A 45 -18.99 3.05 3.73
C TYR A 45 -18.03 4.02 3.03
N TYR A 46 -16.71 3.99 3.35
CA TYR A 46 -15.76 4.90 2.73
C TYR A 46 -15.46 4.56 1.27
N VAL A 47 -15.45 3.29 0.91
CA VAL A 47 -15.31 2.87 -0.50
C VAL A 47 -16.52 3.31 -1.30
N ASP A 48 -17.75 3.16 -0.77
CA ASP A 48 -18.99 3.65 -1.38
C ASP A 48 -18.91 5.17 -1.61
N LYS A 49 -18.44 5.94 -0.61
CA LYS A 49 -18.25 7.39 -0.74
C LYS A 49 -17.20 7.77 -1.80
N CYS A 50 -16.14 7.02 -1.94
CA CYS A 50 -15.19 7.20 -3.03
C CYS A 50 -15.84 6.98 -4.39
N HIS A 51 -16.62 5.91 -4.53
CA HIS A 51 -17.35 5.62 -5.76
C HIS A 51 -18.37 6.71 -6.10
N GLU A 52 -19.21 7.15 -5.14
CA GLU A 52 -20.17 8.25 -5.30
C GLU A 52 -19.48 9.56 -5.73
N ALA A 53 -18.26 9.83 -5.28
CA ALA A 53 -17.44 10.97 -5.70
C ALA A 53 -16.80 10.80 -7.08
N GLY A 54 -17.04 9.66 -7.74
CA GLY A 54 -16.51 9.34 -9.06
C GLY A 54 -15.03 8.95 -9.04
N ILE A 55 -14.47 8.51 -7.90
CA ILE A 55 -13.15 7.90 -7.83
C ILE A 55 -13.20 6.55 -8.54
N THR A 56 -12.20 6.28 -9.36
CA THR A 56 -12.11 5.06 -10.16
C THR A 56 -11.00 4.13 -9.72
N HIS A 57 -10.00 4.65 -9.00
CA HIS A 57 -8.84 3.91 -8.55
C HIS A 57 -8.55 4.22 -7.08
N LEU A 58 -8.26 3.20 -6.30
CA LEU A 58 -7.80 3.32 -4.92
C LEU A 58 -6.34 2.90 -4.82
N VAL A 59 -5.56 3.59 -4.01
CA VAL A 59 -4.25 3.14 -3.54
C VAL A 59 -4.36 2.94 -2.04
N LEU A 60 -4.31 1.69 -1.60
CA LEU A 60 -4.43 1.30 -0.20
C LEU A 60 -3.05 1.11 0.41
N ASP A 61 -2.64 1.96 1.35
CA ASP A 61 -1.38 1.79 2.07
C ASP A 61 -1.43 0.56 2.96
N ILE A 62 -0.69 -0.49 2.60
CA ILE A 62 -0.62 -1.75 3.34
C ILE A 62 0.72 -1.99 4.04
N LYS A 63 1.76 -1.26 3.66
CA LYS A 63 3.05 -1.16 4.37
C LYS A 63 3.37 0.32 4.53
N ASP A 64 3.36 0.81 5.76
CA ASP A 64 3.59 2.22 6.03
C ASP A 64 5.07 2.54 6.35
N ASN A 65 5.36 3.78 6.73
CA ASN A 65 6.71 4.26 7.04
C ASN A 65 7.32 3.68 8.33
N THR A 66 6.57 2.88 9.08
CA THR A 66 7.14 2.09 10.18
C THR A 66 7.75 0.77 9.68
N GLY A 67 7.50 0.40 8.41
CA GLY A 67 7.84 -0.90 7.87
C GLY A 67 6.88 -2.02 8.30
N GLU A 68 5.89 -1.68 9.13
CA GLU A 68 4.87 -2.64 9.52
C GLU A 68 3.81 -2.78 8.43
N VAL A 69 3.26 -3.99 8.30
CA VAL A 69 2.23 -4.32 7.32
C VAL A 69 0.86 -4.52 7.96
N LEU A 70 -0.20 -4.29 7.21
CA LEU A 70 -1.58 -4.36 7.72
C LEU A 70 -2.22 -5.75 7.57
N TYR A 71 -1.43 -6.77 7.33
CA TYR A 71 -1.84 -8.16 7.15
C TYR A 71 -0.88 -9.11 7.85
N PRO A 72 -1.25 -10.37 8.13
CA PRO A 72 -0.33 -11.38 8.64
C PRO A 72 0.78 -11.66 7.63
N SER A 73 2.02 -11.33 7.98
CA SER A 73 3.20 -11.51 7.13
C SER A 73 4.21 -12.45 7.77
N LYS A 74 4.94 -13.17 6.92
CA LYS A 74 6.08 -14.01 7.33
C LYS A 74 7.38 -13.21 7.43
N TYR A 75 7.42 -12.03 6.83
CA TYR A 75 8.63 -11.22 6.67
C TYR A 75 8.63 -9.98 7.55
N ALA A 76 7.55 -9.21 7.52
CA ALA A 76 7.40 -7.96 8.24
C ALA A 76 6.52 -8.09 9.48
N ALA A 77 6.70 -7.20 10.44
CA ALA A 77 5.82 -7.12 11.61
C ALA A 77 4.41 -6.66 11.19
N GLN A 78 3.39 -7.31 11.74
CA GLN A 78 2.01 -6.87 11.52
C GLN A 78 1.65 -5.71 12.44
N LYS A 79 1.12 -4.62 11.88
CA LYS A 79 0.56 -3.52 12.64
C LYS A 79 -0.83 -3.88 13.18
N LYS A 80 -0.88 -4.31 14.44
CA LYS A 80 -2.12 -4.66 15.15
C LYS A 80 -2.69 -3.52 15.96
N ASN A 81 -1.87 -2.52 16.30
CA ASN A 81 -2.27 -1.37 17.10
C ASN A 81 -1.62 -0.08 16.61
N TRP A 82 -2.29 1.05 16.89
CA TRP A 82 -1.80 2.38 16.60
C TRP A 82 -2.47 3.42 17.52
N LYS A 83 -1.69 4.33 18.14
CA LYS A 83 -2.20 5.42 19.00
C LYS A 83 -3.20 4.93 20.06
N ASN A 84 -2.81 3.91 20.84
CA ASN A 84 -3.63 3.30 21.91
C ASN A 84 -4.94 2.65 21.42
N PHE A 85 -5.03 2.27 20.16
CA PHE A 85 -6.15 1.55 19.60
C PHE A 85 -5.69 0.22 19.03
N ASP A 86 -6.30 -0.87 19.49
CA ASP A 86 -6.10 -2.22 18.98
C ASP A 86 -7.15 -2.53 17.90
N ARG A 87 -6.67 -2.92 16.71
CA ARG A 87 -7.59 -3.28 15.62
C ARG A 87 -8.18 -4.67 15.88
N PRO A 88 -9.51 -4.82 15.74
CA PRO A 88 -10.14 -6.14 15.73
C PRO A 88 -9.54 -7.05 14.66
N ASP A 89 -9.50 -8.35 14.94
CA ASP A 89 -8.98 -9.32 13.96
C ASP A 89 -10.04 -9.59 12.87
N PHE A 90 -9.70 -9.25 11.64
CA PHE A 90 -10.49 -9.55 10.44
C PHE A 90 -9.61 -9.41 9.20
N ASP A 91 -10.08 -9.93 8.08
CA ASP A 91 -9.37 -9.84 6.80
C ASP A 91 -9.51 -8.43 6.20
N PHE A 92 -8.66 -7.52 6.70
CA PHE A 92 -8.62 -6.11 6.33
C PHE A 92 -8.44 -5.91 4.83
N ILE A 93 -7.44 -6.59 4.23
CA ILE A 93 -7.08 -6.41 2.82
C ILE A 93 -8.20 -6.88 1.91
N ASN A 94 -8.69 -8.11 2.10
CA ASN A 94 -9.77 -8.63 1.26
C ASN A 94 -11.08 -7.88 1.45
N THR A 95 -11.32 -7.25 2.61
CA THR A 95 -12.49 -6.39 2.81
C THR A 95 -12.43 -5.18 1.88
N PHE A 96 -11.29 -4.50 1.76
CA PHE A 96 -11.11 -3.39 0.83
C PHE A 96 -11.21 -3.84 -0.64
N ILE A 97 -10.51 -4.93 -1.01
CA ILE A 97 -10.52 -5.45 -2.38
C ILE A 97 -11.95 -5.78 -2.83
N LYS A 98 -12.70 -6.52 -2.00
CA LYS A 98 -14.09 -6.88 -2.31
C LYS A 98 -15.00 -5.65 -2.43
N ALA A 99 -14.84 -4.67 -1.55
CA ALA A 99 -15.61 -3.43 -1.61
C ALA A 99 -15.31 -2.64 -2.88
N ALA A 100 -14.02 -2.47 -3.24
CA ALA A 100 -13.63 -1.77 -4.46
C ALA A 100 -14.11 -2.47 -5.72
N HIS A 101 -13.89 -3.78 -5.84
CA HIS A 101 -14.31 -4.58 -7.00
C HIS A 101 -15.84 -4.64 -7.16
N ALA A 102 -16.61 -4.59 -6.07
CA ALA A 102 -18.08 -4.53 -6.14
C ALA A 102 -18.58 -3.29 -6.88
N HIS A 103 -17.81 -2.21 -6.91
CA HIS A 103 -18.08 -0.98 -7.66
C HIS A 103 -17.32 -0.90 -8.99
N GLY A 104 -16.61 -1.95 -9.41
CA GLY A 104 -15.76 -1.92 -10.60
C GLY A 104 -14.57 -0.97 -10.50
N MET A 105 -14.17 -0.59 -9.28
CA MET A 105 -13.01 0.24 -9.02
C MET A 105 -11.73 -0.61 -9.06
N VAL A 106 -10.66 -0.01 -9.56
CA VAL A 106 -9.30 -0.59 -9.49
C VAL A 106 -8.70 -0.33 -8.11
N ILE A 107 -8.00 -1.30 -7.53
CA ILE A 107 -7.33 -1.15 -6.24
C ILE A 107 -5.88 -1.60 -6.29
N PHE A 108 -4.96 -0.70 -5.93
CA PHE A 108 -3.53 -0.97 -5.84
C PHE A 108 -3.09 -1.11 -4.38
N ALA A 109 -2.13 -2.01 -4.15
CA ALA A 109 -1.39 -2.06 -2.89
C ALA A 109 -0.36 -0.93 -2.85
N GLY A 110 -0.50 0.03 -1.95
CA GLY A 110 0.50 1.04 -1.65
C GLY A 110 1.53 0.50 -0.65
N MET A 111 2.81 0.58 -0.97
CA MET A 111 3.88 0.05 -0.12
C MET A 111 5.06 1.02 -0.04
N ASN A 112 5.41 1.43 1.17
CA ASN A 112 6.68 2.11 1.43
C ASN A 112 7.80 1.07 1.42
N ILE A 113 8.70 1.13 0.43
CA ILE A 113 9.67 0.04 0.21
C ILE A 113 10.84 0.14 1.18
N PHE A 114 11.57 1.24 1.20
CA PHE A 114 12.77 1.35 2.03
C PHE A 114 12.53 2.12 3.34
N ALA A 115 11.34 2.66 3.57
CA ALA A 115 10.98 3.22 4.85
C ALA A 115 10.57 2.08 5.79
N ASP A 116 11.37 1.82 6.81
CA ASP A 116 11.18 0.68 7.73
C ASP A 116 11.54 1.06 9.17
N GLY A 117 11.05 2.22 9.57
CA GLY A 117 11.17 2.69 10.93
C GLY A 117 10.62 4.09 11.14
N GLN A 118 10.02 4.30 12.31
CA GLN A 118 9.49 5.60 12.72
C GLN A 118 10.13 6.00 14.06
N ASN A 119 10.94 7.07 14.03
CA ASN A 119 11.78 7.47 15.17
C ASN A 119 10.98 8.03 16.35
N ILE A 120 9.82 8.62 16.11
CA ILE A 120 8.98 9.20 17.17
C ILE A 120 8.43 8.10 18.07
N VAL A 121 7.93 7.02 17.46
CA VAL A 121 7.32 5.88 18.19
C VAL A 121 8.30 4.72 18.41
N LYS A 122 9.55 4.82 17.88
CA LYS A 122 10.59 3.78 17.96
C LYS A 122 10.11 2.41 17.50
N ARG A 123 9.33 2.38 16.39
CA ARG A 123 8.83 1.17 15.76
C ARG A 123 9.50 0.96 14.41
N GLY A 124 9.63 -0.31 14.02
CA GLY A 124 10.19 -0.72 12.73
C GLY A 124 11.44 -1.56 12.83
N ALA A 125 11.74 -2.29 11.76
CA ALA A 125 12.81 -3.27 11.72
C ALA A 125 14.22 -2.65 11.95
N VAL A 126 14.41 -1.38 11.62
CA VAL A 126 15.69 -0.66 11.87
C VAL A 126 16.04 -0.58 13.35
N PHE A 127 15.07 -0.61 14.25
CA PHE A 127 15.31 -0.55 15.69
C PHE A 127 15.57 -1.93 16.32
N ASP A 128 14.97 -2.98 15.75
CA ASP A 128 14.93 -4.31 16.35
C ASP A 128 15.89 -5.29 15.68
N LYS A 129 15.44 -5.90 14.61
CA LYS A 129 16.10 -7.06 13.99
C LYS A 129 17.20 -6.69 13.00
N HIS A 130 17.09 -5.51 12.39
CA HIS A 130 17.86 -5.17 11.19
C HIS A 130 18.67 -3.87 11.31
N LYS A 131 19.23 -3.60 12.50
CA LYS A 131 20.07 -2.41 12.73
C LYS A 131 21.19 -2.22 11.70
N LYS A 132 21.73 -3.32 11.16
CA LYS A 132 22.77 -3.30 10.12
C LYS A 132 22.26 -2.85 8.74
N TRP A 133 20.96 -2.87 8.54
CA TRP A 133 20.33 -2.54 7.26
C TRP A 133 20.02 -1.06 7.10
N GLN A 134 20.15 -0.27 8.16
CA GLN A 134 19.81 1.15 8.12
C GLN A 134 20.69 1.93 7.15
N ALA A 135 20.12 2.94 6.54
CA ALA A 135 20.84 3.88 5.70
C ALA A 135 21.89 4.67 6.52
N ILE A 136 23.04 4.91 5.89
CA ILE A 136 24.10 5.75 6.45
C ILE A 136 24.06 7.08 5.70
N ASN A 137 24.01 8.18 6.44
CA ASN A 137 23.95 9.52 5.87
C ASN A 137 25.18 10.34 6.27
N TYR A 138 25.63 11.18 5.37
CA TYR A 138 26.63 12.18 5.70
C TYR A 138 25.98 13.38 6.39
N VAL A 139 26.44 13.71 7.57
CA VAL A 139 26.01 14.88 8.34
C VAL A 139 27.17 15.86 8.44
N PRO A 140 27.05 17.11 7.97
CA PRO A 140 28.11 18.09 8.04
C PRO A 140 28.68 18.23 9.46
N ARG A 141 30.01 18.24 9.59
CA ARG A 141 30.79 18.30 10.85
C ARG A 141 30.70 17.05 11.75
N LYS A 142 29.80 16.11 11.48
CA LYS A 142 29.65 14.84 12.25
C LYS A 142 30.09 13.61 11.46
N GLY A 143 30.22 13.71 10.12
CA GLY A 143 30.63 12.60 9.26
C GLY A 143 29.49 11.67 8.91
N LEU A 144 29.80 10.38 8.72
CA LEU A 144 28.83 9.32 8.37
C LEU A 144 28.13 8.82 9.62
N LEU A 145 26.81 8.96 9.67
CA LEU A 145 25.98 8.51 10.78
C LEU A 145 24.88 7.56 10.30
N PRO A 146 24.57 6.52 11.08
CA PRO A 146 23.34 5.75 10.90
C PRO A 146 22.10 6.63 10.99
N VAL A 147 21.09 6.33 10.19
CA VAL A 147 19.85 7.17 10.14
C VAL A 147 19.17 7.32 11.51
N THR A 148 19.31 6.32 12.40
CA THR A 148 18.72 6.36 13.75
C THR A 148 19.43 7.34 14.68
N GLU A 149 20.64 7.80 14.36
CA GLU A 149 21.44 8.76 15.13
C GLU A 149 21.26 10.20 14.65
N ILE A 150 20.44 10.42 13.60
CA ILE A 150 20.19 11.75 13.04
C ILE A 150 18.98 12.36 13.67
N GLU A 151 19.16 13.48 14.39
CA GLU A 151 18.08 14.23 14.99
C GLU A 151 17.11 14.83 13.94
N GLY A 152 15.83 14.97 14.31
CA GLY A 152 14.81 15.57 13.46
C GLY A 152 14.37 14.74 12.26
N LYS A 153 14.87 13.50 12.11
CA LYS A 153 14.42 12.56 11.08
C LYS A 153 13.32 11.64 11.64
N PRO A 154 12.05 11.83 11.27
CA PRO A 154 10.98 10.96 11.76
C PRO A 154 11.00 9.58 11.10
N THR A 155 11.23 9.51 9.79
CA THR A 155 11.26 8.26 9.02
C THR A 155 12.69 7.72 8.93
N MET A 156 12.85 6.45 9.22
CA MET A 156 14.11 5.72 9.15
C MET A 156 14.14 4.85 7.90
N PHE A 157 15.22 4.94 7.15
CA PHE A 157 15.35 4.23 5.88
C PHE A 157 16.33 3.07 5.99
N LEU A 158 16.02 1.98 5.30
CA LEU A 158 16.93 0.88 5.00
C LEU A 158 17.89 1.30 3.87
N ASN A 159 19.08 0.68 3.84
CA ASN A 159 20.06 0.88 2.80
C ASN A 159 19.73 0.02 1.56
N PRO A 160 19.27 0.60 0.45
CA PRO A 160 18.85 -0.15 -0.74
C PRO A 160 20.01 -0.84 -1.47
N ALA A 161 21.27 -0.50 -1.16
CA ALA A 161 22.44 -1.15 -1.75
C ALA A 161 22.72 -2.55 -1.16
N LEU A 162 22.14 -2.87 -0.01
CA LEU A 162 22.32 -4.17 0.63
C LEU A 162 21.44 -5.22 -0.03
N LYS A 163 22.02 -6.35 -0.42
CA LYS A 163 21.30 -7.46 -1.06
C LYS A 163 20.24 -8.07 -0.15
N GLU A 164 20.49 -8.12 1.14
CA GLU A 164 19.57 -8.59 2.16
C GLU A 164 18.32 -7.69 2.24
N VAL A 165 18.49 -6.37 2.15
CA VAL A 165 17.39 -5.40 2.11
C VAL A 165 16.57 -5.57 0.83
N GLN A 166 17.23 -5.67 -0.32
CA GLN A 166 16.55 -5.93 -1.59
C GLN A 166 15.73 -7.20 -1.53
N LYS A 167 16.32 -8.29 -1.00
CA LYS A 167 15.62 -9.57 -0.84
C LYS A 167 14.42 -9.46 0.09
N TYR A 168 14.56 -8.81 1.22
CA TYR A 168 13.50 -8.58 2.20
C TYR A 168 12.30 -7.88 1.56
N GLU A 169 12.52 -6.77 0.87
CA GLU A 169 11.44 -6.02 0.22
C GLU A 169 10.78 -6.82 -0.92
N ILE A 170 11.59 -7.54 -1.72
CA ILE A 170 11.07 -8.41 -2.78
C ILE A 170 10.21 -9.54 -2.19
N ASP A 171 10.60 -10.11 -1.06
CA ASP A 171 9.85 -11.21 -0.44
C ASP A 171 8.49 -10.71 0.10
N ILE A 172 8.42 -9.49 0.67
CA ILE A 172 7.17 -8.84 1.06
C ILE A 172 6.27 -8.58 -0.15
N ILE A 173 6.82 -8.03 -1.25
CA ILE A 173 6.07 -7.80 -2.48
C ILE A 173 5.49 -9.12 -3.03
N LYS A 174 6.32 -10.17 -3.11
CA LYS A 174 5.87 -11.49 -3.56
C LYS A 174 4.77 -12.07 -2.68
N GLU A 175 4.85 -11.85 -1.37
CA GLU A 175 3.82 -12.30 -0.43
C GLU A 175 2.48 -11.62 -0.73
N VAL A 176 2.47 -10.31 -0.95
CA VAL A 176 1.26 -9.55 -1.32
C VAL A 176 0.67 -10.05 -2.64
N VAL A 177 1.50 -10.17 -3.69
CA VAL A 177 1.05 -10.63 -5.01
C VAL A 177 0.45 -12.03 -4.98
N ARG A 178 0.98 -12.91 -4.12
CA ARG A 178 0.49 -14.30 -4.02
C ARG A 178 -0.80 -14.44 -3.22
N ASN A 179 -0.99 -13.57 -2.22
CA ASN A 179 -2.05 -13.75 -1.23
C ASN A 179 -3.28 -12.88 -1.47
N TYR A 180 -3.14 -11.80 -2.26
CA TYR A 180 -4.19 -10.80 -2.41
C TYR A 180 -4.42 -10.44 -3.88
N ALA A 181 -5.68 -10.26 -4.26
CA ALA A 181 -6.12 -9.96 -5.63
C ALA A 181 -6.13 -8.44 -5.89
N PHE A 182 -5.04 -7.74 -5.57
CA PHE A 182 -4.86 -6.37 -6.02
C PHE A 182 -4.70 -6.30 -7.54
N ASP A 183 -5.17 -5.24 -8.16
CA ASP A 183 -4.99 -4.99 -9.59
C ASP A 183 -3.57 -4.54 -9.96
N GLY A 184 -2.78 -4.14 -8.96
CA GLY A 184 -1.38 -3.76 -9.11
C GLY A 184 -0.75 -3.33 -7.79
N ILE A 185 0.52 -2.93 -7.86
CA ILE A 185 1.29 -2.43 -6.72
C ILE A 185 1.83 -1.06 -7.05
N MET A 186 1.74 -0.14 -6.09
CA MET A 186 2.39 1.16 -6.13
C MET A 186 3.50 1.17 -5.08
N LEU A 187 4.74 1.29 -5.54
CA LEU A 187 5.92 1.37 -4.69
C LEU A 187 6.22 2.84 -4.42
N ASP A 188 6.30 3.21 -3.13
CA ASP A 188 6.65 4.54 -2.65
C ASP A 188 7.92 4.48 -1.78
N ARG A 189 8.82 5.50 -1.93
CA ARG A 189 10.06 5.71 -1.12
C ARG A 189 11.03 4.55 -1.09
#